data_99db77db6b6719469baf9b3eea22a28a
#
_entry.id   99db77db6b6719469baf9b3eea22a28a
#
_cell.length_a   1.000
_cell.length_b   1.000
_cell.length_c   1.000
_cell.angle_alpha   90.00
_cell.angle_beta   90.00
_cell.angle_gamma   90.00
#
_symmetry.space_group_name_H-M   'P 1'
#
loop_
_entity.id
_entity.type
_entity.pdbx_description
1 polymer ?
#
loop_
_entity_poly.entity_id
_entity_poly.type
_entity_poly.pdbx_seq_one_letter_code
_entity_poly.pdbx_strand_id
1 'polypeptide(L)'
;MKKIVLCALFAAAALVGVTRSQAQVLVIANPSVKATEVSKSDLKDVFTGNATSLKDGSRVVPILLKAGTVHEEFLQAYIGKSDTAYRAGWRSLVFSGQASMPKNLEGDAAVVDFVAHNNGAIGYISKATPHEGVKVLAVK
;
A
#
# COMPACT_ATOMS: atom_id res chain seq x y z
N MET A 1 -10.28 60.09 34.09
CA MET A 1 -9.23 59.04 33.98
C MET A 1 -9.76 57.94 33.09
N LYS A 2 -9.19 57.82 31.94
CA LYS A 2 -9.60 56.80 31.00
C LYS A 2 -8.74 55.58 31.22
N LYS A 3 -9.32 54.52 31.70
CA LYS A 3 -8.67 53.22 31.73
C LYS A 3 -8.76 52.58 30.36
N ILE A 4 -7.65 52.52 29.71
CA ILE A 4 -7.56 51.76 28.47
C ILE A 4 -7.48 50.31 28.85
N VAL A 5 -8.57 49.59 28.65
CA VAL A 5 -8.57 48.15 28.73
C VAL A 5 -8.00 47.65 27.42
N LEU A 6 -6.75 47.29 27.45
CA LEU A 6 -6.12 46.62 26.34
C LEU A 6 -6.65 45.17 26.33
N CYS A 7 -7.69 44.93 25.55
CA CYS A 7 -8.06 43.57 25.21
C CYS A 7 -6.95 42.98 24.36
N ALA A 8 -6.05 42.26 25.01
CA ALA A 8 -5.16 41.40 24.30
C ALA A 8 -6.01 40.31 23.66
N LEU A 9 -6.32 40.47 22.39
CA LEU A 9 -6.81 39.38 21.58
C LEU A 9 -5.67 38.37 21.45
N PHE A 10 -5.69 37.38 22.30
CA PHE A 10 -4.96 36.17 22.05
C PHE A 10 -5.66 35.50 20.86
N ALA A 11 -5.18 35.76 19.67
CA ALA A 11 -5.43 34.91 18.55
C ALA A 11 -4.70 33.61 18.85
N ALA A 12 -5.38 32.68 19.46
CA ALA A 12 -4.94 31.31 19.48
C ALA A 12 -4.96 30.84 18.03
N ALA A 13 -3.82 30.96 17.38
CA ALA A 13 -3.58 30.24 16.15
C ALA A 13 -3.66 28.76 16.53
N ALA A 14 -4.83 28.18 16.33
CA ALA A 14 -4.97 26.76 16.33
C ALA A 14 -4.08 26.27 15.19
N LEU A 15 -2.89 25.84 15.52
CA LEU A 15 -2.10 24.99 14.67
C LEU A 15 -2.93 23.71 14.53
N VAL A 16 -3.80 23.70 13.54
CA VAL A 16 -4.34 22.48 13.01
C VAL A 16 -3.13 21.79 12.41
N GLY A 17 -2.46 20.98 13.22
CA GLY A 17 -1.46 20.08 12.72
C GLY A 17 -2.15 19.24 11.65
N VAL A 18 -1.87 19.56 10.39
CA VAL A 18 -2.20 18.64 9.31
C VAL A 18 -1.31 17.43 9.56
N THR A 19 -1.81 16.50 10.35
CA THR A 19 -1.28 15.16 10.38
C THR A 19 -1.48 14.64 8.98
N ARG A 20 -0.42 14.66 8.19
CA ARG A 20 -0.40 13.86 6.98
C ARG A 20 -0.70 12.46 7.44
N SER A 21 -1.90 11.97 7.14
CA SER A 21 -2.20 10.57 7.33
C SER A 21 -1.24 9.81 6.44
N GLN A 22 -0.17 9.32 7.05
CA GLN A 22 0.65 8.32 6.39
C GLN A 22 -0.29 7.17 6.05
N ALA A 23 -0.15 6.61 4.86
CA ALA A 23 -0.93 5.48 4.43
C ALA A 23 -0.98 4.45 5.57
N GLN A 24 -2.18 4.14 6.06
CA GLN A 24 -2.43 3.17 7.12
C GLN A 24 -2.30 1.74 6.56
N VAL A 25 -1.38 1.56 5.63
CA VAL A 25 -1.19 0.35 4.85
C VAL A 25 0.20 -0.20 5.10
N LEU A 26 0.27 -1.50 5.37
CA LEU A 26 1.51 -2.26 5.39
C LEU A 26 1.63 -3.08 4.12
N VAL A 27 2.83 -3.11 3.57
CA VAL A 27 3.21 -4.07 2.52
C VAL A 27 3.79 -5.30 3.20
N ILE A 28 3.23 -6.46 2.89
CA ILE A 28 3.63 -7.73 3.47
C ILE A 28 4.11 -8.69 2.40
N ALA A 29 5.00 -9.59 2.78
CA ALA A 29 5.53 -10.61 1.88
C ALA A 29 5.67 -11.96 2.59
N ASN A 30 5.65 -13.04 1.80
CA ASN A 30 5.98 -14.35 2.30
C ASN A 30 7.43 -14.36 2.83
N PRO A 31 7.72 -15.09 3.92
CA PRO A 31 9.09 -15.18 4.46
C PRO A 31 10.15 -15.66 3.46
N SER A 32 9.74 -16.32 2.37
CA SER A 32 10.66 -16.72 1.28
C SER A 32 11.24 -15.54 0.51
N VAL A 33 10.61 -14.39 0.55
CA VAL A 33 11.12 -13.16 -0.06
C VAL A 33 12.27 -12.65 0.80
N LYS A 34 13.46 -12.49 0.22
CA LYS A 34 14.67 -12.13 0.97
C LYS A 34 14.71 -10.65 1.36
N ALA A 35 14.07 -9.79 0.59
CA ALA A 35 14.05 -8.35 0.84
C ALA A 35 13.40 -8.01 2.18
N THR A 36 13.94 -7.01 2.87
CA THR A 36 13.35 -6.41 4.06
C THR A 36 12.75 -5.04 3.79
N GLU A 37 13.10 -4.48 2.65
CA GLU A 37 12.64 -3.17 2.19
C GLU A 37 12.45 -3.19 0.67
N VAL A 38 11.61 -2.29 0.19
CA VAL A 38 11.31 -2.13 -1.22
C VAL A 38 11.17 -0.64 -1.53
N SER A 39 11.69 -0.20 -2.69
CA SER A 39 11.46 1.17 -3.13
C SER A 39 10.03 1.34 -3.64
N LYS A 40 9.50 2.56 -3.58
CA LYS A 40 8.18 2.87 -4.16
C LYS A 40 8.14 2.53 -5.65
N SER A 41 9.23 2.75 -6.36
CA SER A 41 9.35 2.44 -7.79
C SER A 41 9.23 0.94 -8.04
N ASP A 42 9.96 0.12 -7.31
CA ASP A 42 9.90 -1.33 -7.46
C ASP A 42 8.54 -1.89 -7.07
N LEU A 43 7.97 -1.37 -5.99
CA LEU A 43 6.63 -1.76 -5.55
C LEU A 43 5.59 -1.45 -6.63
N LYS A 44 5.64 -0.26 -7.20
CA LYS A 44 4.76 0.13 -8.31
C LYS A 44 4.94 -0.79 -9.52
N ASP A 45 6.17 -1.09 -9.90
CA ASP A 45 6.45 -1.95 -11.04
C ASP A 45 5.88 -3.36 -10.84
N VAL A 46 6.06 -3.93 -9.66
CA VAL A 46 5.49 -5.25 -9.34
C VAL A 46 3.97 -5.23 -9.38
N PHE A 47 3.35 -4.25 -8.73
CA PHE A 47 1.88 -4.18 -8.64
C PHE A 47 1.19 -3.67 -9.90
N THR A 48 1.93 -3.17 -10.87
CA THR A 48 1.40 -2.80 -12.19
C THR A 48 1.75 -3.81 -13.29
N GLY A 49 2.42 -4.90 -12.96
CA GLY A 49 2.78 -5.93 -13.91
C GLY A 49 4.04 -5.63 -14.73
N ASN A 50 4.74 -4.55 -14.44
CA ASN A 50 5.96 -4.16 -15.16
C ASN A 50 7.20 -4.92 -14.69
N ALA A 51 7.15 -5.55 -13.52
CA ALA A 51 8.22 -6.37 -12.99
C ALA A 51 7.66 -7.60 -12.27
N THR A 52 8.42 -8.70 -12.28
CA THR A 52 8.08 -9.95 -11.60
C THR A 52 9.06 -10.28 -10.49
N SER A 53 10.02 -9.41 -10.26
CA SER A 53 11.03 -9.58 -9.20
C SER A 53 11.43 -8.23 -8.63
N LEU A 54 11.97 -8.28 -7.41
CA LEU A 54 12.56 -7.13 -6.73
C LEU A 54 14.03 -6.97 -7.14
N LYS A 55 14.65 -5.85 -6.75
CA LYS A 55 16.05 -5.56 -7.07
C LYS A 55 17.04 -6.61 -6.58
N ASP A 56 16.74 -7.29 -5.48
CA ASP A 56 17.57 -8.36 -4.95
C ASP A 56 17.43 -9.68 -5.71
N GLY A 57 16.60 -9.72 -6.75
CA GLY A 57 16.32 -10.90 -7.56
C GLY A 57 15.21 -11.80 -7.03
N SER A 58 14.61 -11.47 -5.90
CA SER A 58 13.46 -12.23 -5.36
C SER A 58 12.28 -12.14 -6.30
N ARG A 59 11.79 -13.31 -6.75
CA ARG A 59 10.55 -13.37 -7.53
C ARG A 59 9.37 -13.16 -6.62
N VAL A 60 8.45 -12.29 -7.04
CA VAL A 60 7.27 -11.94 -6.27
C VAL A 60 6.00 -12.05 -7.10
N VAL A 61 4.92 -12.41 -6.42
CA VAL A 61 3.59 -12.53 -7.01
C VAL A 61 2.66 -11.57 -6.26
N PRO A 62 2.17 -10.52 -6.92
CA PRO A 62 1.30 -9.54 -6.26
C PRO A 62 -0.07 -10.14 -5.98
N ILE A 63 -0.58 -9.85 -4.79
CA ILE A 63 -1.92 -10.22 -4.33
C ILE A 63 -2.68 -8.93 -4.07
N LEU A 64 -3.89 -8.82 -4.60
CA LEU A 64 -4.71 -7.63 -4.53
C LEU A 64 -5.90 -7.83 -3.60
N LEU A 65 -6.32 -6.76 -2.96
CA LEU A 65 -7.66 -6.66 -2.38
C LEU A 65 -8.67 -6.31 -3.49
N LYS A 66 -9.87 -6.88 -3.42
CA LYS A 66 -10.94 -6.61 -4.39
C LYS A 66 -11.41 -5.16 -4.36
N ALA A 67 -11.57 -4.60 -3.16
CA ALA A 67 -12.08 -3.26 -2.95
C ALA A 67 -11.82 -2.81 -1.51
N GLY A 68 -12.26 -1.62 -1.18
CA GLY A 68 -12.27 -1.08 0.18
C GLY A 68 -11.22 0.01 0.41
N THR A 69 -11.27 0.60 1.58
CA THR A 69 -10.44 1.74 1.97
C THR A 69 -8.95 1.43 1.90
N VAL A 70 -8.55 0.25 2.37
CA VAL A 70 -7.13 -0.18 2.34
C VAL A 70 -6.61 -0.27 0.91
N HIS A 71 -7.42 -0.84 0.01
CA HIS A 71 -7.08 -0.93 -1.41
C HIS A 71 -6.93 0.47 -2.03
N GLU A 72 -7.87 1.36 -1.77
CA GLU A 72 -7.83 2.73 -2.27
C GLU A 72 -6.63 3.52 -1.74
N GLU A 73 -6.34 3.39 -0.44
CA GLU A 73 -5.17 4.01 0.17
C GLU A 73 -3.86 3.51 -0.43
N PHE A 74 -3.77 2.20 -0.67
CA PHE A 74 -2.61 1.61 -1.33
C PHE A 74 -2.41 2.17 -2.73
N LEU A 75 -3.48 2.25 -3.52
CA LEU A 75 -3.42 2.82 -4.87
C LEU A 75 -2.97 4.27 -4.85
N GLN A 76 -3.51 5.09 -3.95
CA GLN A 76 -3.13 6.50 -3.83
C GLN A 76 -1.68 6.68 -3.39
N ALA A 77 -1.25 5.91 -2.40
CA ALA A 77 0.08 6.05 -1.82
C ALA A 77 1.20 5.58 -2.74
N TYR A 78 0.98 4.48 -3.47
CA TYR A 78 2.05 3.78 -4.16
C TYR A 78 1.86 3.63 -5.67
N ILE A 79 0.65 3.65 -6.16
CA ILE A 79 0.37 3.42 -7.58
C ILE A 79 0.03 4.72 -8.32
N GLY A 80 -0.71 5.61 -7.68
CA GLY A 80 -1.08 6.91 -8.26
C GLY A 80 -2.18 6.81 -9.31
N LYS A 81 -3.02 5.77 -9.26
CA LYS A 81 -4.14 5.55 -10.17
C LYS A 81 -5.42 5.24 -9.41
N SER A 82 -6.56 5.56 -10.01
CA SER A 82 -7.86 5.06 -9.55
C SER A 82 -7.94 3.55 -9.73
N ASP A 83 -8.84 2.90 -8.99
CA ASP A 83 -9.08 1.46 -9.14
C ASP A 83 -9.49 1.09 -10.58
N THR A 84 -10.35 1.87 -11.20
CA THR A 84 -10.79 1.65 -12.57
C THR A 84 -9.62 1.68 -13.56
N ALA A 85 -8.77 2.70 -13.50
CA ALA A 85 -7.58 2.82 -14.35
C ALA A 85 -6.55 1.72 -14.07
N TYR A 86 -6.37 1.38 -12.80
CA TYR A 86 -5.46 0.34 -12.37
C TYR A 86 -5.86 -1.04 -12.92
N ARG A 87 -7.12 -1.40 -12.78
CA ARG A 87 -7.63 -2.68 -13.30
C ARG A 87 -7.66 -2.73 -14.83
N ALA A 88 -7.91 -1.60 -15.48
CA ALA A 88 -7.81 -1.50 -16.94
C ALA A 88 -6.38 -1.78 -17.44
N GLY A 89 -5.37 -1.30 -16.72
CA GLY A 89 -3.97 -1.60 -17.02
C GLY A 89 -3.66 -3.10 -16.94
N TRP A 90 -4.12 -3.78 -15.91
CA TRP A 90 -3.97 -5.23 -15.78
C TRP A 90 -4.69 -5.99 -16.89
N ARG A 91 -5.92 -5.61 -17.19
CA ARG A 91 -6.68 -6.25 -18.30
C ARG A 91 -5.96 -6.13 -19.64
N SER A 92 -5.34 -4.98 -19.88
CA SER A 92 -4.54 -4.76 -21.09
C SER A 92 -3.33 -5.71 -21.17
N LEU A 93 -2.62 -5.91 -20.07
CA LEU A 93 -1.49 -6.84 -19.99
C LEU A 93 -1.92 -8.30 -20.18
N VAL A 94 -3.02 -8.68 -19.55
CA VAL A 94 -3.59 -10.04 -19.69
C VAL A 94 -4.05 -10.27 -21.14
N PHE A 95 -4.73 -9.30 -21.72
CA PHE A 95 -5.24 -9.39 -23.08
C PHE A 95 -4.12 -9.52 -24.13
N SER A 96 -2.99 -8.83 -23.91
CA SER A 96 -1.82 -8.94 -24.78
C SER A 96 -0.94 -10.16 -24.52
N GLY A 97 -1.28 -10.99 -23.53
CA GLY A 97 -0.50 -12.16 -23.15
C GLY A 97 0.76 -11.89 -22.35
N GLN A 98 0.97 -10.66 -21.90
CA GLN A 98 2.18 -10.25 -21.16
C GLN A 98 2.15 -10.62 -19.68
N ALA A 99 0.97 -10.77 -19.10
CA ALA A 99 0.79 -11.10 -17.69
C ALA A 99 -0.46 -11.92 -17.44
N SER A 100 -0.51 -12.55 -16.27
CA SER A 100 -1.71 -13.19 -15.74
C SER A 100 -2.35 -12.27 -14.69
N MET A 101 -3.67 -12.29 -14.59
CA MET A 101 -4.38 -11.47 -13.62
C MET A 101 -3.98 -11.86 -12.19
N PRO A 102 -3.59 -10.92 -11.36
CA PRO A 102 -3.28 -11.20 -9.97
C PRO A 102 -4.50 -11.74 -9.23
N LYS A 103 -4.24 -12.54 -8.20
CA LYS A 103 -5.30 -13.01 -7.32
C LYS A 103 -5.88 -11.84 -6.53
N ASN A 104 -7.20 -11.76 -6.49
CA ASN A 104 -7.95 -10.78 -5.72
C ASN A 104 -8.62 -11.45 -4.53
N LEU A 105 -8.43 -10.91 -3.35
CA LEU A 105 -8.98 -11.42 -2.10
C LEU A 105 -9.91 -10.39 -1.45
N GLU A 106 -10.86 -10.86 -0.68
CA GLU A 106 -11.93 -10.01 -0.16
C GLU A 106 -11.57 -9.22 1.08
N GLY A 107 -10.58 -9.64 1.85
CA GLY A 107 -10.24 -8.97 3.09
C GLY A 107 -8.80 -9.19 3.52
N ASP A 108 -8.36 -8.36 4.45
CA ASP A 108 -6.99 -8.36 4.97
C ASP A 108 -6.59 -9.72 5.56
N ALA A 109 -7.47 -10.36 6.32
CA ALA A 109 -7.18 -11.66 6.92
C ALA A 109 -6.90 -12.73 5.84
N ALA A 110 -7.64 -12.70 4.74
CA ALA A 110 -7.41 -13.60 3.61
C ALA A 110 -6.08 -13.30 2.91
N VAL A 111 -5.70 -12.03 2.83
CA VAL A 111 -4.38 -11.64 2.27
C VAL A 111 -3.25 -12.15 3.15
N VAL A 112 -3.33 -11.96 4.46
CA VAL A 112 -2.32 -12.46 5.40
C VAL A 112 -2.16 -13.98 5.29
N ASP A 113 -3.27 -14.70 5.30
CA ASP A 113 -3.26 -16.15 5.19
C ASP A 113 -2.63 -16.61 3.87
N PHE A 114 -3.04 -16.04 2.77
CA PHE A 114 -2.50 -16.38 1.46
C PHE A 114 -1.00 -16.08 1.35
N VAL A 115 -0.58 -14.91 1.78
CA VAL A 115 0.83 -14.49 1.74
C VAL A 115 1.68 -15.39 2.64
N ALA A 116 1.17 -15.77 3.82
CA ALA A 116 1.90 -16.66 4.73
C ALA A 116 2.16 -18.05 4.14
N HIS A 117 1.27 -18.56 3.31
CA HIS A 117 1.29 -19.94 2.80
C HIS A 117 1.75 -20.08 1.34
N ASN A 118 2.08 -18.99 0.66
CA ASN A 118 2.48 -19.02 -0.74
C ASN A 118 3.83 -18.34 -0.93
N ASN A 119 4.81 -19.08 -1.40
CA ASN A 119 6.16 -18.56 -1.66
C ASN A 119 6.10 -17.40 -2.66
N GLY A 120 6.85 -16.35 -2.38
CA GLY A 120 6.95 -15.18 -3.24
C GLY A 120 5.75 -14.25 -3.21
N ALA A 121 4.69 -14.57 -2.49
CA ALA A 121 3.51 -13.71 -2.42
C ALA A 121 3.83 -12.37 -1.73
N ILE A 122 3.35 -11.29 -2.32
CA ILE A 122 3.46 -9.94 -1.79
C ILE A 122 2.07 -9.28 -1.85
N GLY A 123 1.67 -8.64 -0.77
CA GLY A 123 0.36 -8.02 -0.66
C GLY A 123 0.38 -6.78 0.23
N TYR A 124 -0.77 -6.26 0.52
CA TYR A 124 -0.94 -5.10 1.37
C TYR A 124 -2.17 -5.26 2.24
N ILE A 125 -2.08 -4.75 3.46
CA ILE A 125 -3.12 -4.83 4.49
C ILE A 125 -3.17 -3.56 5.31
N SER A 126 -4.21 -3.40 6.11
CA SER A 126 -4.26 -2.35 7.14
C SER A 126 -3.21 -2.60 8.23
N LYS A 127 -2.61 -1.53 8.73
CA LYS A 127 -1.72 -1.60 9.91
C LYS A 127 -2.37 -2.23 11.13
N ALA A 128 -3.69 -2.11 11.26
CA ALA A 128 -4.45 -2.65 12.38
C ALA A 128 -4.69 -4.16 12.28
N THR A 129 -4.44 -4.77 11.14
CA THR A 129 -4.68 -6.20 10.91
C THR A 129 -3.57 -7.04 11.53
N PRO A 130 -3.88 -8.10 12.29
CA PRO A 130 -2.88 -9.06 12.73
C PRO A 130 -2.18 -9.69 11.52
N HIS A 131 -0.86 -9.80 11.57
CA HIS A 131 -0.06 -10.23 10.43
C HIS A 131 1.07 -11.20 10.83
N GLU A 132 0.74 -12.15 11.68
CA GLU A 132 1.67 -13.22 12.03
C GLU A 132 1.97 -14.12 10.82
N GLY A 133 3.21 -14.62 10.74
CA GLY A 133 3.63 -15.52 9.68
C GLY A 133 4.01 -14.87 8.37
N VAL A 134 3.97 -13.55 8.28
CA VAL A 134 4.42 -12.77 7.11
C VAL A 134 5.50 -11.76 7.49
N LYS A 135 6.28 -11.32 6.49
CA LYS A 135 7.23 -10.22 6.65
C LYS A 135 6.53 -8.90 6.34
N VAL A 136 6.90 -7.87 7.07
CA VAL A 136 6.56 -6.48 6.70
C VAL A 136 7.75 -5.89 5.95
N LEU A 137 7.51 -5.38 4.75
CA LEU A 137 8.51 -4.69 3.96
C LEU A 137 8.44 -3.20 4.25
N ALA A 138 9.58 -2.61 4.56
CA ALA A 138 9.68 -1.15 4.65
C ALA A 138 9.66 -0.58 3.22
N VAL A 139 8.81 0.40 2.97
CA VAL A 139 8.73 1.09 1.68
C VAL A 139 9.51 2.39 1.74
N LYS A 140 10.43 2.57 0.85
CA LYS A 140 11.31 3.74 0.79
C LYS A 140 11.06 4.62 -0.42
#